data_4114642319a0e035f7761571c141f83f
#
_entry.id   4114642319a0e035f7761571c141f83f
#
_cell.length_a   1.000
_cell.length_b   1.000
_cell.length_c   1.000
_cell.angle_alpha   90.00
_cell.angle_beta   90.00
_cell.angle_gamma   90.00
#
_symmetry.space_group_name_H-M   'P 1'
#
loop_
_entity.id
_entity.type
_entity.pdbx_description
1 polymer ?
#
loop_
_entity_poly.entity_id
_entity_poly.type
_entity_poly.pdbx_seq_one_letter_code
_entity_poly.pdbx_strand_id
1 'polypeptide(L)'
;MSGLTPNSPRPTDIRLHQASRLLEITFDDNTNCMLSCEFLRVYSPSAEVRGHGMGQEVLQIGKEDVGIVGIEPVGNYAVKLSFSDGHDTGLYSWDYLYDLARNYEGLWLEYIGRLDLAGIKRKVSE
;
A
#
# COMPACT_ATOMS: atom_id res chain seq x y z
N MET A 1 11.20 -11.62 5.29
CA MET A 1 10.14 -10.77 5.78
C MET A 1 10.46 -10.26 7.16
N SER A 2 10.13 -9.08 7.38
CA SER A 2 10.39 -8.48 8.67
C SER A 2 9.27 -8.80 9.64
N GLY A 3 9.61 -9.12 10.84
CA GLY A 3 8.69 -9.12 11.96
C GLY A 3 8.73 -7.78 12.63
N LEU A 4 7.81 -7.56 13.56
CA LEU A 4 7.85 -6.36 14.37
C LEU A 4 8.96 -6.47 15.40
N THR A 5 9.66 -5.38 15.62
CA THR A 5 10.66 -5.29 16.67
C THR A 5 10.12 -4.38 17.77
N PRO A 6 10.70 -4.42 18.97
CA PRO A 6 10.25 -3.54 20.06
C PRO A 6 10.33 -2.07 19.72
N ASN A 7 11.22 -1.69 18.78
CA ASN A 7 11.43 -0.29 18.42
C ASN A 7 10.74 0.10 17.12
N SER A 8 9.96 -0.79 16.52
CA SER A 8 9.25 -0.48 15.28
C SER A 8 8.21 0.60 15.52
N PRO A 9 8.16 1.63 14.68
CA PRO A 9 7.10 2.64 14.80
C PRO A 9 5.73 2.00 14.60
N ARG A 10 4.74 2.48 15.34
CA ARG A 10 3.38 1.98 15.27
C ARG A 10 2.45 3.13 14.91
N PRO A 11 1.39 2.88 14.14
CA PRO A 11 0.42 3.92 13.85
C PRO A 11 -0.30 4.36 15.12
N THR A 12 -0.39 5.66 15.30
CA THR A 12 -1.22 6.25 16.35
C THR A 12 -2.53 6.76 15.80
N ASP A 13 -2.61 6.95 14.48
CA ASP A 13 -3.83 7.43 13.84
C ASP A 13 -3.82 6.99 12.37
N ILE A 14 -4.96 6.51 11.90
CA ILE A 14 -5.14 6.12 10.49
C ILE A 14 -6.44 6.75 10.04
N ARG A 15 -6.38 7.58 9.00
CA ARG A 15 -7.55 8.29 8.47
C ARG A 15 -7.67 8.08 6.98
N LEU A 16 -8.85 7.68 6.55
CA LEU A 16 -9.14 7.49 5.13
C LEU A 16 -9.82 8.74 4.59
N HIS A 17 -9.20 9.34 3.59
CA HIS A 17 -9.77 10.48 2.87
C HIS A 17 -10.41 9.96 1.58
N GLN A 18 -11.71 9.70 1.64
CA GLN A 18 -12.42 9.03 0.55
C GLN A 18 -12.40 9.83 -0.75
N ALA A 19 -12.62 11.13 -0.66
CA ALA A 19 -12.73 11.96 -1.85
C ALA A 19 -11.41 12.01 -2.64
N SER A 20 -10.29 12.07 -1.93
CA SER A 20 -8.97 12.14 -2.56
C SER A 20 -8.31 10.77 -2.73
N ARG A 21 -8.92 9.72 -2.18
CA ARG A 21 -8.39 8.35 -2.20
C ARG A 21 -6.99 8.28 -1.62
N LEU A 22 -6.82 8.88 -0.45
CA LEU A 22 -5.55 8.87 0.27
C LEU A 22 -5.76 8.27 1.65
N LEU A 23 -4.79 7.49 2.10
CA LEU A 23 -4.77 6.98 3.47
C LEU A 23 -3.71 7.75 4.23
N GLU A 24 -4.13 8.46 5.25
CA GLU A 24 -3.22 9.23 6.09
C GLU A 24 -2.85 8.41 7.32
N ILE A 25 -1.57 8.25 7.58
CA ILE A 25 -1.09 7.46 8.72
C ILE A 25 -0.11 8.31 9.51
N THR A 26 -0.35 8.40 10.81
CA THR A 26 0.58 9.02 11.74
C THR A 26 1.17 7.94 12.62
N PHE A 27 2.49 7.92 12.75
CA PHE A 27 3.20 6.93 13.55
C PHE A 27 3.66 7.55 14.87
N ASP A 28 4.01 6.69 15.82
CA ASP A 28 4.38 7.15 17.16
C ASP A 28 5.75 7.84 17.21
N ASP A 29 6.50 7.83 16.10
CA ASP A 29 7.73 8.61 15.99
C ASP A 29 7.45 9.97 15.34
N ASN A 30 6.17 10.37 15.26
CA ASN A 30 5.69 11.62 14.68
C ASN A 30 5.78 11.67 13.16
N THR A 31 6.11 10.58 12.51
CA THR A 31 6.05 10.51 11.05
C THR A 31 4.58 10.54 10.63
N ASN A 32 4.26 11.45 9.72
CA ASN A 32 2.93 11.54 9.13
C ASN A 32 3.09 11.39 7.63
N CYS A 33 2.27 10.52 7.02
CA CYS A 33 2.37 10.29 5.59
C CYS A 33 0.99 10.13 4.99
N MET A 34 0.92 10.42 3.69
CA MET A 34 -0.28 10.19 2.91
C MET A 34 0.07 9.25 1.77
N LEU A 35 -0.58 8.10 1.71
CA LEU A 35 -0.35 7.09 0.68
C LEU A 35 -1.62 6.94 -0.13
N SER A 36 -1.48 6.95 -1.47
CA SER A 36 -2.66 6.80 -2.31
C SER A 36 -3.18 5.37 -2.22
N CYS A 37 -4.49 5.22 -2.41
CA CYS A 37 -5.09 3.89 -2.43
C CYS A 37 -4.50 3.06 -3.56
N GLU A 38 -4.23 3.68 -4.70
CA GLU A 38 -3.59 2.98 -5.81
C GLU A 38 -2.22 2.43 -5.40
N PHE A 39 -1.40 3.24 -4.75
CA PHE A 39 -0.07 2.82 -4.30
C PHE A 39 -0.18 1.62 -3.35
N LEU A 40 -1.07 1.72 -2.37
CA LEU A 40 -1.26 0.62 -1.41
C LEU A 40 -1.76 -0.64 -2.10
N ARG A 41 -2.61 -0.49 -3.11
CA ARG A 41 -3.14 -1.63 -3.86
C ARG A 41 -2.06 -2.31 -4.69
N VAL A 42 -1.22 -1.54 -5.39
CA VAL A 42 -0.21 -2.15 -6.25
C VAL A 42 0.94 -2.74 -5.45
N TYR A 43 1.14 -2.31 -4.22
CA TYR A 43 2.16 -2.87 -3.35
C TYR A 43 1.56 -3.70 -2.22
N SER A 44 0.37 -4.26 -2.45
CA SER A 44 -0.25 -5.16 -1.47
C SER A 44 0.71 -6.30 -1.13
N PRO A 45 0.83 -6.68 0.15
CA PRO A 45 1.69 -7.79 0.54
C PRO A 45 1.07 -9.16 0.28
N SER A 46 -0.12 -9.19 -0.34
CA SER A 46 -0.78 -10.44 -0.68
C SER A 46 0.02 -11.25 -1.70
N ALA A 47 -0.05 -12.57 -1.60
CA ALA A 47 0.59 -13.45 -2.58
C ALA A 47 0.05 -13.23 -3.99
N GLU A 48 -1.20 -12.75 -4.11
CA GLU A 48 -1.78 -12.44 -5.42
C GLU A 48 -0.99 -11.36 -6.15
N VAL A 49 -0.32 -10.49 -5.40
CA VAL A 49 0.48 -9.41 -5.97
C VAL A 49 1.96 -9.80 -6.00
N ARG A 50 2.46 -10.36 -4.91
CA ARG A 50 3.88 -10.69 -4.79
C ARG A 50 4.29 -11.90 -5.59
N GLY A 51 3.36 -12.79 -5.92
CA GLY A 51 3.69 -14.03 -6.59
C GLY A 51 4.33 -15.02 -5.65
N HIS A 52 5.09 -15.95 -6.21
CA HIS A 52 5.63 -17.06 -5.44
C HIS A 52 7.13 -16.93 -5.16
N GLY A 53 7.71 -15.78 -5.45
CA GLY A 53 9.11 -15.56 -5.18
C GLY A 53 9.63 -14.35 -5.90
N MET A 54 10.93 -14.13 -5.74
CA MET A 54 11.58 -12.99 -6.35
C MET A 54 11.43 -13.05 -7.87
N GLY A 55 11.06 -11.94 -8.48
CA GLY A 55 10.83 -11.89 -9.91
C GLY A 55 9.50 -12.43 -10.37
N GLN A 56 8.67 -12.89 -9.43
CA GLN A 56 7.33 -13.43 -9.73
C GLN A 56 6.22 -12.45 -9.43
N GLU A 57 6.58 -11.20 -9.09
CA GLU A 57 5.58 -10.18 -8.77
C GLU A 57 4.67 -9.93 -9.97
N VAL A 58 3.38 -9.79 -9.70
CA VAL A 58 2.39 -9.54 -10.73
C VAL A 58 2.18 -8.04 -10.86
N LEU A 59 2.50 -7.49 -12.03
CA LEU A 59 2.31 -6.07 -12.28
C LEU A 59 0.82 -5.75 -12.26
N GLN A 60 0.42 -4.86 -11.36
CA GLN A 60 -0.98 -4.47 -11.21
C GLN A 60 -1.31 -3.38 -12.22
N ILE A 61 -2.40 -3.55 -12.95
CA ILE A 61 -2.81 -2.66 -14.03
C ILE A 61 -4.24 -2.20 -13.78
N GLY A 62 -4.53 -0.95 -14.15
CA GLY A 62 -5.89 -0.45 -14.07
C GLY A 62 -6.35 -0.14 -12.66
N LYS A 63 -5.43 0.22 -11.77
CA LYS A 63 -5.76 0.47 -10.36
C LYS A 63 -5.90 1.95 -10.03
N GLU A 64 -5.90 2.81 -11.03
CA GLU A 64 -5.88 4.27 -10.84
C GLU A 64 -7.10 4.77 -10.06
N ASP A 65 -8.24 4.10 -10.20
CA ASP A 65 -9.48 4.55 -9.55
C ASP A 65 -9.84 3.72 -8.33
N VAL A 66 -8.95 2.83 -7.88
CA VAL A 66 -9.25 1.98 -6.74
C VAL A 66 -9.32 2.80 -5.47
N GLY A 67 -10.28 2.47 -4.63
CA GLY A 67 -10.40 3.06 -3.31
C GLY A 67 -10.34 2.00 -2.24
N ILE A 68 -10.28 2.43 -0.99
CA ILE A 68 -10.35 1.53 0.16
C ILE A 68 -11.77 1.59 0.69
N VAL A 69 -12.41 0.43 0.82
CA VAL A 69 -13.79 0.34 1.31
C VAL A 69 -13.88 -0.25 2.70
N GLY A 70 -12.76 -0.75 3.24
CA GLY A 70 -12.74 -1.26 4.60
C GLY A 70 -11.34 -1.28 5.16
N ILE A 71 -11.24 -1.02 6.46
CA ILE A 71 -9.98 -1.08 7.21
C ILE A 71 -10.26 -1.88 8.46
N GLU A 72 -9.58 -3.00 8.63
CA GLU A 72 -9.86 -3.89 9.74
C GLU A 72 -8.56 -4.20 10.49
N PRO A 73 -8.47 -3.84 11.77
CA PRO A 73 -7.28 -4.20 12.55
C PRO A 73 -7.13 -5.70 12.68
N VAL A 74 -5.90 -6.18 12.65
CA VAL A 74 -5.57 -7.58 12.83
C VAL A 74 -4.59 -7.65 13.99
N GLY A 75 -5.06 -8.15 15.14
CA GLY A 75 -4.27 -8.10 16.35
C GLY A 75 -3.86 -6.66 16.64
N ASN A 76 -2.64 -6.50 17.14
CA ASN A 76 -2.07 -5.15 17.35
C ASN A 76 -0.84 -4.95 16.48
N TYR A 77 -0.77 -5.64 15.33
CA TYR A 77 0.44 -5.63 14.51
C TYR A 77 0.19 -5.35 13.03
N ALA A 78 -1.07 -5.32 12.60
CA ALA A 78 -1.37 -5.19 11.17
C ALA A 78 -2.77 -4.65 10.95
N VAL A 79 -3.04 -4.27 9.72
CA VAL A 79 -4.39 -3.90 9.28
C VAL A 79 -4.65 -4.59 7.95
N LYS A 80 -5.87 -5.07 7.79
CA LYS A 80 -6.33 -5.62 6.51
C LYS A 80 -7.06 -4.50 5.78
N LEU A 81 -6.65 -4.23 4.54
CA LEU A 81 -7.30 -3.23 3.70
C LEU A 81 -8.16 -3.94 2.68
N SER A 82 -9.42 -3.53 2.57
CA SER A 82 -10.32 -4.04 1.54
C SER A 82 -10.48 -2.97 0.47
N PHE A 83 -10.20 -3.33 -0.76
CA PHE A 83 -10.20 -2.37 -1.86
C PHE A 83 -11.46 -2.50 -2.70
N SER A 84 -11.79 -1.41 -3.40
CA SER A 84 -13.04 -1.35 -4.18
C SER A 84 -13.07 -2.35 -5.35
N ASP A 85 -11.91 -2.87 -5.75
CA ASP A 85 -11.86 -3.88 -6.81
C ASP A 85 -12.00 -5.32 -6.26
N GLY A 86 -12.31 -5.45 -4.98
CA GLY A 86 -12.53 -6.76 -4.37
C GLY A 86 -11.29 -7.39 -3.74
N HIS A 87 -10.13 -6.78 -3.88
CA HIS A 87 -8.90 -7.30 -3.30
C HIS A 87 -8.89 -7.02 -1.79
N ASP A 88 -8.83 -8.06 -0.97
CA ASP A 88 -8.90 -7.90 0.48
C ASP A 88 -8.00 -8.89 1.22
N THR A 89 -6.98 -9.43 0.55
CA THR A 89 -6.14 -10.45 1.15
C THR A 89 -4.80 -9.92 1.64
N GLY A 90 -4.54 -8.63 1.52
CA GLY A 90 -3.28 -8.07 1.98
C GLY A 90 -3.34 -7.64 3.44
N LEU A 91 -2.43 -8.18 4.24
CA LEU A 91 -2.26 -7.76 5.63
C LEU A 91 -1.04 -6.86 5.71
N TYR A 92 -1.26 -5.61 6.06
CA TYR A 92 -0.21 -4.60 6.10
C TYR A 92 0.28 -4.48 7.54
N SER A 93 1.43 -5.09 7.82
CA SER A 93 2.04 -4.96 9.15
C SER A 93 2.52 -3.52 9.36
N TRP A 94 2.69 -3.13 10.62
CA TRP A 94 3.17 -1.78 10.92
C TRP A 94 4.53 -1.53 10.28
N ASP A 95 5.42 -2.52 10.31
CA ASP A 95 6.73 -2.40 9.66
C ASP A 95 6.59 -2.18 8.16
N TYR A 96 5.71 -2.94 7.52
CA TYR A 96 5.53 -2.82 6.08
C TYR A 96 4.97 -1.45 5.70
N LEU A 97 3.95 -0.99 6.45
CA LEU A 97 3.40 0.34 6.20
C LEU A 97 4.45 1.44 6.39
N TYR A 98 5.27 1.31 7.41
CA TYR A 98 6.32 2.29 7.65
C TYR A 98 7.35 2.30 6.52
N ASP A 99 7.74 1.12 6.04
CA ASP A 99 8.65 0.99 4.92
C ASP A 99 8.06 1.60 3.65
N LEU A 100 6.78 1.36 3.39
CA LEU A 100 6.11 1.97 2.25
C LEU A 100 6.10 3.49 2.37
N ALA A 101 5.85 4.00 3.57
CA ALA A 101 5.82 5.44 3.80
C ALA A 101 7.19 6.07 3.56
N ARG A 102 8.24 5.43 4.04
CA ARG A 102 9.59 5.97 3.91
C ARG A 102 10.12 5.91 2.50
N ASN A 103 9.67 4.95 1.72
CA ASN A 103 10.18 4.70 0.38
C ASN A 103 9.16 5.03 -0.70
N TYR A 104 8.16 5.81 -0.36
CA TYR A 104 7.02 6.06 -1.23
C TYR A 104 7.42 6.57 -2.61
N GLU A 105 8.24 7.62 -2.66
CA GLU A 105 8.59 8.23 -3.94
C GLU A 105 9.36 7.26 -4.83
N GLY A 106 10.34 6.57 -4.27
CA GLY A 106 11.13 5.63 -5.04
C GLY A 106 10.32 4.45 -5.55
N LEU A 107 9.45 3.92 -4.68
CA LEU A 107 8.60 2.80 -5.06
C LEU A 107 7.57 3.21 -6.11
N TRP A 108 7.02 4.42 -5.99
CA TRP A 108 6.06 4.91 -6.97
C TRP A 108 6.72 5.07 -8.35
N LEU A 109 7.92 5.64 -8.38
CA LEU A 109 8.66 5.79 -9.64
C LEU A 109 9.00 4.44 -10.24
N GLU A 110 9.34 3.47 -9.41
CA GLU A 110 9.61 2.12 -9.87
C GLU A 110 8.37 1.49 -10.51
N TYR A 111 7.21 1.68 -9.89
CA TYR A 111 5.95 1.17 -10.43
C TYR A 111 5.65 1.81 -11.78
N ILE A 112 5.78 3.14 -11.88
CA ILE A 112 5.54 3.86 -13.12
C ILE A 112 6.50 3.36 -14.22
N GLY A 113 7.76 3.12 -13.85
CA GLY A 113 8.74 2.59 -14.80
C GLY A 113 8.38 1.20 -15.31
N ARG A 114 7.83 0.35 -14.43
CA ARG A 114 7.41 -0.99 -14.85
C ARG A 114 6.23 -0.93 -15.80
N LEU A 115 5.28 -0.02 -15.56
CA LEU A 115 4.17 0.18 -16.50
C LEU A 115 4.70 0.64 -17.85
N ASP A 116 5.65 1.56 -17.84
CA ASP A 116 6.25 2.10 -19.06
C ASP A 116 6.92 1.01 -19.88
N LEU A 117 7.73 0.17 -19.22
CA LEU A 117 8.40 -0.95 -19.87
C LEU A 117 7.42 -1.94 -20.47
N ALA A 118 6.25 -2.08 -19.86
CA ALA A 118 5.22 -2.98 -20.35
C ALA A 118 4.34 -2.34 -21.43
N GLY A 119 4.59 -1.07 -21.75
CA GLY A 119 3.80 -0.37 -22.75
C GLY A 119 2.41 0.00 -22.29
N ILE A 120 2.20 0.09 -20.99
CA ILE A 120 0.89 0.35 -20.39
C ILE A 120 0.83 1.82 -19.99
N LYS A 121 -0.21 2.51 -20.44
CA LYS A 121 -0.42 3.88 -20.05
C LYS A 121 -1.36 3.94 -18.88
N ARG A 122 -0.93 4.65 -17.84
CA ARG A 122 -1.74 4.87 -16.68
C ARG A 122 -2.77 5.96 -17.00
N LYS A 123 -4.01 5.75 -16.57
CA LYS A 123 -5.06 6.74 -16.72
C LYS A 123 -4.71 7.95 -15.85
N VAL A 124 -4.81 9.14 -16.43
CA VAL A 124 -4.54 10.38 -15.70
C VAL A 124 -5.87 10.93 -15.20
N SER A 125 -5.96 11.16 -13.91
CA SER A 125 -7.13 11.76 -13.31
C SER A 125 -7.07 13.28 -13.49
N GLU A 126 -8.15 13.83 -13.98
CA GLU A 126 -8.24 15.28 -14.22
C GLU A 126 -8.80 16.00 -13.03
#